data_9536183a17fdbc77b93864530bd408df
#
_entry.id   9536183a17fdbc77b93864530bd408df
#
_cell.length_a   1.000
_cell.length_b   1.000
_cell.length_c   1.000
_cell.angle_alpha   90.00
_cell.angle_beta   90.00
_cell.angle_gamma   90.00
#
_symmetry.space_group_name_H-M   'P 1'
#
loop_
_entity.id
_entity.type
_entity.pdbx_description
1 polymer ?
#
loop_
_entity_poly.entity_id
_entity_poly.type
_entity_poly.pdbx_seq_one_letter_code
_entity_poly.pdbx_strand_id
1 'polypeptide(L)'
;MRSYAHQVERKDLIRDLEALYRQGYRQFLRVAIAIVGEESRAHDAVQEGFARAIRSADTYRAEGNLEAWLWRIVINAAHATRPDRVAVEIGDETDLANGRPGAENDGDIRAWIASLPERQRLAVFLRYYADLDYRAIASVLDVEVGTVSATLSAAHSALRSTLEGVAQ
;
A
#
# COMPACT_ATOMS: atom_id res chain seq x y z
N MET A 1 27.85 15.84 22.19
CA MET A 1 28.06 15.44 20.79
C MET A 1 27.02 14.41 20.28
N ARG A 2 26.70 13.34 20.99
CA ARG A 2 25.66 12.36 20.56
C ARG A 2 24.26 12.99 20.34
N SER A 3 23.85 13.94 21.15
CA SER A 3 22.51 14.58 21.06
C SER A 3 22.33 15.42 19.78
N TYR A 4 23.39 16.09 19.32
CA TYR A 4 23.31 16.93 18.12
C TYR A 4 23.27 16.09 16.83
N ALA A 5 24.08 15.03 16.74
CA ALA A 5 24.04 14.09 15.61
C ALA A 5 22.67 13.42 15.49
N HIS A 6 22.08 12.96 16.58
CA HIS A 6 20.76 12.36 16.62
C HIS A 6 19.63 13.33 16.20
N GLN A 7 19.74 14.62 16.56
CA GLN A 7 18.80 15.64 16.11
C GLN A 7 18.90 15.95 14.61
N VAL A 8 20.10 15.89 14.02
CA VAL A 8 20.30 16.09 12.59
C VAL A 8 19.71 14.91 11.81
N GLU A 9 20.03 13.70 12.22
CA GLU A 9 19.48 12.47 11.61
C GLU A 9 17.95 12.44 11.66
N ARG A 10 17.35 12.85 12.77
CA ARG A 10 15.89 12.93 12.90
C ARG A 10 15.26 13.97 11.98
N LYS A 11 15.89 15.15 11.82
CA LYS A 11 15.40 16.20 10.90
C LYS A 11 15.45 15.73 9.45
N ASP A 12 16.52 15.05 9.07
CA ASP A 12 16.66 14.52 7.72
C ASP A 12 15.61 13.44 7.44
N LEU A 13 15.37 12.54 8.39
CA LEU A 13 14.33 11.52 8.29
C LEU A 13 12.92 12.14 8.17
N ILE A 14 12.61 13.17 8.95
CA ILE A 14 11.30 13.86 8.85
C ILE A 14 11.15 14.52 7.48
N ARG A 15 12.19 15.13 6.95
CA ARG A 15 12.17 15.71 5.60
C ARG A 15 11.93 14.66 4.53
N ASP A 16 12.55 13.49 4.67
CA ASP A 16 12.37 12.37 3.73
C ASP A 16 10.94 11.79 3.83
N LEU A 17 10.38 11.67 5.02
CA LEU A 17 8.97 11.29 5.24
C LEU A 17 8.01 12.31 4.62
N GLU A 18 8.30 13.61 4.73
CA GLU A 18 7.51 14.67 4.12
C GLU A 18 7.57 14.58 2.58
N ALA A 19 8.72 14.29 2.01
CA ALA A 19 8.88 14.07 0.58
C ALA A 19 8.06 12.85 0.11
N LEU A 20 8.12 11.73 0.82
CA LEU A 20 7.30 10.55 0.54
C LEU A 20 5.80 10.84 0.65
N TYR A 21 5.38 11.63 1.63
CA TYR A 21 3.98 12.06 1.75
C TYR A 21 3.52 12.84 0.51
N ARG A 22 4.28 13.86 0.11
CA ARG A 22 3.91 14.73 -1.02
C ARG A 22 3.89 13.97 -2.35
N GLN A 23 4.83 13.05 -2.56
CA GLN A 23 4.99 12.31 -3.81
C GLN A 23 4.07 11.08 -3.88
N GLY A 24 3.89 10.38 -2.77
CA GLY A 24 3.22 9.09 -2.70
C GLY A 24 1.82 9.09 -2.09
N TYR A 25 1.27 10.24 -1.66
CA TYR A 25 0.01 10.29 -0.92
C TYR A 25 -1.13 9.52 -1.59
N ARG A 26 -1.29 9.69 -2.91
CA ARG A 26 -2.34 8.98 -3.67
C ARG A 26 -2.15 7.47 -3.67
N GLN A 27 -0.91 6.99 -3.66
CA GLN A 27 -0.60 5.56 -3.60
C GLN A 27 -0.95 4.99 -2.22
N PHE A 28 -0.54 5.69 -1.16
CA PHE A 28 -0.90 5.32 0.21
C PHE A 28 -2.42 5.29 0.41
N LEU A 29 -3.13 6.30 -0.09
CA LEU A 29 -4.58 6.37 0.00
C LEU A 29 -5.26 5.21 -0.72
N ARG A 30 -4.84 4.87 -1.95
CA ARG A 30 -5.40 3.75 -2.71
C ARG A 30 -5.26 2.41 -1.97
N VAL A 31 -4.08 2.15 -1.41
CA VAL A 31 -3.85 0.92 -0.63
C VAL A 31 -4.69 0.93 0.64
N ALA A 32 -4.78 2.06 1.33
CA ALA A 32 -5.62 2.20 2.51
C ALA A 32 -7.11 1.95 2.18
N ILE A 33 -7.64 2.52 1.09
CA ILE A 33 -9.02 2.26 0.61
C ILE A 33 -9.22 0.77 0.36
N ALA A 34 -8.26 0.10 -0.28
CA ALA A 34 -8.33 -1.34 -0.54
C ALA A 34 -8.39 -2.20 0.74
N ILE A 35 -7.97 -1.66 1.88
CA ILE A 35 -8.00 -2.32 3.19
C ILE A 35 -9.31 -1.99 3.93
N VAL A 36 -9.64 -0.69 4.04
CA VAL A 36 -10.75 -0.23 4.90
C VAL A 36 -12.09 -0.13 4.18
N GLY A 37 -12.10 -0.05 2.83
CA GLY A 37 -13.30 0.00 2.00
C GLY A 37 -14.00 1.36 1.96
N GLU A 38 -13.51 2.37 2.68
CA GLU A 38 -14.13 3.71 2.78
C GLU A 38 -13.05 4.80 2.71
N GLU A 39 -13.26 5.80 1.85
CA GLU A 39 -12.27 6.84 1.59
C GLU A 39 -11.97 7.70 2.81
N SER A 40 -12.99 8.13 3.56
CA SER A 40 -12.82 8.92 4.77
C SER A 40 -11.92 8.22 5.80
N ARG A 41 -12.17 6.94 6.07
CA ARG A 41 -11.35 6.13 6.96
C ARG A 41 -9.94 5.86 6.41
N ALA A 42 -9.82 5.75 5.10
CA ALA A 42 -8.52 5.60 4.46
C ALA A 42 -7.65 6.85 4.63
N HIS A 43 -8.25 8.05 4.49
CA HIS A 43 -7.57 9.30 4.80
C HIS A 43 -7.07 9.34 6.25
N ASP A 44 -7.93 8.99 7.21
CA ASP A 44 -7.57 8.94 8.64
C ASP A 44 -6.44 7.94 8.88
N ALA A 45 -6.52 6.75 8.26
CA ALA A 45 -5.49 5.72 8.37
C ALA A 45 -4.13 6.17 7.82
N VAL A 46 -4.12 6.86 6.67
CA VAL A 46 -2.89 7.41 6.08
C VAL A 46 -2.31 8.49 6.99
N GLN A 47 -3.12 9.44 7.46
CA GLN A 47 -2.67 10.49 8.38
C GLN A 47 -2.10 9.91 9.68
N GLU A 48 -2.81 8.96 10.30
CA GLU A 48 -2.33 8.28 11.50
C GLU A 48 -1.05 7.49 11.24
N GLY A 49 -0.93 6.82 10.09
CA GLY A 49 0.29 6.12 9.69
C GLY A 49 1.49 7.05 9.62
N PHE A 50 1.37 8.19 8.94
CA PHE A 50 2.44 9.20 8.87
C PHE A 50 2.72 9.84 10.25
N ALA A 51 1.71 10.13 11.04
CA ALA A 51 1.89 10.63 12.40
C ALA A 51 2.66 9.62 13.28
N ARG A 52 2.36 8.31 13.16
CA ARG A 52 3.12 7.24 13.84
C ARG A 52 4.57 7.18 13.35
N ALA A 53 4.80 7.28 12.04
CA ALA A 53 6.16 7.29 11.49
C ALA A 53 6.99 8.45 12.06
N ILE A 54 6.44 9.66 12.12
CA ILE A 54 7.10 10.82 12.70
C ILE A 54 7.39 10.63 14.19
N ARG A 55 6.43 10.09 14.95
CA ARG A 55 6.62 9.78 16.39
C ARG A 55 7.67 8.69 16.62
N SER A 56 7.76 7.73 15.69
CA SER A 56 8.69 6.60 15.77
C SER A 56 10.02 6.87 15.07
N ALA A 57 10.27 8.09 14.62
CA ALA A 57 11.49 8.45 13.87
C ALA A 57 12.77 8.08 14.62
N ASP A 58 12.76 8.21 15.95
CA ASP A 58 13.91 7.89 16.81
C ASP A 58 14.18 6.35 16.90
N THR A 59 13.23 5.53 16.50
CA THR A 59 13.36 4.06 16.49
C THR A 59 13.72 3.48 15.12
N TYR A 60 13.71 4.31 14.08
CA TYR A 60 14.13 3.91 12.75
C TYR A 60 15.64 3.67 12.70
N ARG A 61 16.04 2.43 12.40
CA ARG A 61 17.47 2.03 12.47
C ARG A 61 18.22 2.22 11.16
N ALA A 62 17.58 2.73 10.10
CA ALA A 62 18.15 2.84 8.75
C ALA A 62 18.69 1.50 8.17
N GLU A 63 18.27 0.35 8.73
CA GLU A 63 18.69 -0.98 8.31
C GLU A 63 17.87 -1.51 7.12
N GLY A 64 17.14 -0.65 6.42
CA GLY A 64 16.28 -1.04 5.31
C GLY A 64 15.76 0.14 4.50
N ASN A 65 14.85 -0.16 3.58
CA ASN A 65 14.18 0.83 2.76
C ASN A 65 13.17 1.63 3.62
N LEU A 66 13.38 2.95 3.73
CA LEU A 66 12.50 3.87 4.46
C LEU A 66 11.04 3.79 3.95
N GLU A 67 10.87 3.69 2.65
CA GLU A 67 9.56 3.60 2.04
C GLU A 67 8.84 2.30 2.45
N ALA A 68 9.51 1.16 2.46
CA ALA A 68 8.95 -0.10 2.94
C ALA A 68 8.57 -0.03 4.42
N TRP A 69 9.41 0.59 5.26
CA TRP A 69 9.09 0.82 6.67
C TRP A 69 7.84 1.69 6.84
N LEU A 70 7.72 2.76 6.07
CA LEU A 70 6.54 3.64 6.07
C LEU A 70 5.28 2.90 5.59
N TRP A 71 5.36 2.12 4.50
CA TRP A 71 4.26 1.30 4.00
C TRP A 71 3.72 0.36 5.07
N ARG A 72 4.62 -0.32 5.79
CA ARG A 72 4.22 -1.21 6.89
C ARG A 72 3.45 -0.46 7.97
N ILE A 73 3.87 0.75 8.35
CA ILE A 73 3.17 1.56 9.35
C ILE A 73 1.79 1.98 8.86
N VAL A 74 1.66 2.45 7.61
CA VAL A 74 0.38 2.88 7.02
C VAL A 74 -0.58 1.71 6.88
N ILE A 75 -0.12 0.56 6.40
CA ILE A 75 -0.95 -0.66 6.28
C ILE A 75 -1.44 -1.12 7.66
N ASN A 76 -0.58 -1.11 8.68
CA ASN A 76 -0.98 -1.45 10.04
C ASN A 76 -1.98 -0.44 10.62
N ALA A 77 -1.86 0.85 10.30
CA ALA A 77 -2.84 1.86 10.68
C ALA A 77 -4.19 1.62 10.00
N ALA A 78 -4.19 1.28 8.71
CA ALA A 78 -5.39 0.94 7.96
C ALA A 78 -6.10 -0.30 8.53
N HIS A 79 -5.36 -1.36 8.85
CA HIS A 79 -5.94 -2.52 9.51
C HIS A 79 -6.56 -2.21 10.87
N ALA A 80 -5.92 -1.35 11.66
CA ALA A 80 -6.43 -0.92 12.97
C ALA A 80 -7.72 -0.07 12.87
N THR A 81 -7.92 0.60 11.74
CA THR A 81 -9.11 1.45 11.48
C THR A 81 -10.25 0.65 10.86
N ARG A 82 -9.99 -0.58 10.40
CA ARG A 82 -10.97 -1.44 9.74
C ARG A 82 -12.06 -1.86 10.74
N PRO A 83 -13.36 -1.67 10.43
CA PRO A 83 -14.43 -2.28 11.23
C PRO A 83 -14.41 -3.80 11.06
N ASP A 84 -14.73 -4.55 12.12
CA ASP A 84 -14.61 -6.02 12.23
C ASP A 84 -15.33 -6.85 11.13
N ARG A 85 -16.12 -6.24 10.26
CA ARG A 85 -16.83 -6.89 9.15
C ARG A 85 -17.08 -5.91 8.01
N VAL A 86 -16.16 -5.77 7.08
CA VAL A 86 -16.48 -5.17 5.77
C VAL A 86 -15.98 -6.10 4.68
N ALA A 87 -16.91 -6.73 3.95
CA ALA A 87 -16.67 -7.06 2.57
C ALA A 87 -16.37 -5.72 1.86
N VAL A 88 -15.20 -5.59 1.28
CA VAL A 88 -14.80 -4.36 0.59
C VAL A 88 -15.64 -4.27 -0.69
N GLU A 89 -16.79 -3.59 -0.60
CA GLU A 89 -17.44 -3.03 -1.78
C GLU A 89 -16.59 -1.84 -2.21
N ILE A 90 -15.75 -2.03 -3.21
CA ILE A 90 -15.09 -0.92 -3.88
C ILE A 90 -16.19 -0.21 -4.68
N GLY A 91 -16.79 0.81 -4.07
CA GLY A 91 -17.82 1.62 -4.69
C GLY A 91 -17.31 2.27 -5.98
N ASP A 92 -18.23 2.44 -6.92
CA ASP A 92 -18.04 2.89 -8.30
C ASP A 92 -17.53 4.34 -8.43
N GLU A 93 -17.39 5.08 -7.33
CA GLU A 93 -17.13 6.53 -7.35
C GLU A 93 -15.75 6.96 -6.83
N THR A 94 -14.86 6.05 -6.48
CA THR A 94 -13.51 6.47 -6.14
C THR A 94 -12.75 6.73 -7.44
N ASP A 95 -12.45 8.00 -7.68
CA ASP A 95 -11.70 8.56 -8.81
C ASP A 95 -10.27 7.99 -8.90
N LEU A 96 -10.17 6.66 -9.10
CA LEU A 96 -8.94 5.93 -9.38
C LEU A 96 -8.47 6.21 -10.83
N ALA A 97 -9.22 7.05 -11.56
CA ALA A 97 -9.11 7.23 -13.01
C ALA A 97 -8.20 8.38 -13.48
N ASN A 98 -7.58 9.16 -12.58
CA ASN A 98 -6.73 10.27 -13.03
C ASN A 98 -5.27 9.84 -13.23
N GLY A 99 -5.02 9.08 -14.31
CA GLY A 99 -3.65 8.80 -14.70
C GLY A 99 -3.39 7.85 -15.85
N ARG A 100 -4.30 7.68 -16.82
CA ARG A 100 -3.96 7.31 -18.22
C ARG A 100 -5.21 7.27 -19.11
N PRO A 101 -5.16 7.77 -20.36
CA PRO A 101 -6.22 7.55 -21.35
C PRO A 101 -6.12 6.14 -21.92
N GLY A 102 -7.18 5.34 -21.73
CA GLY A 102 -7.27 3.95 -22.19
C GLY A 102 -8.38 3.18 -21.47
N ALA A 103 -9.55 3.78 -21.28
CA ALA A 103 -10.49 3.45 -20.20
C ALA A 103 -11.60 2.43 -20.54
N GLU A 104 -11.52 1.63 -21.60
CA GLU A 104 -12.58 0.63 -21.86
C GLU A 104 -12.38 -0.70 -21.11
N ASN A 105 -11.17 -0.99 -20.57
CA ASN A 105 -10.87 -2.19 -19.77
C ASN A 105 -10.64 -1.93 -18.28
N ASP A 106 -10.75 -0.69 -17.82
CA ASP A 106 -10.41 -0.34 -16.43
C ASP A 106 -11.43 -0.86 -15.40
N GLY A 107 -12.71 -0.95 -15.78
CA GLY A 107 -13.76 -1.48 -14.92
C GLY A 107 -13.56 -2.95 -14.57
N ASP A 108 -13.19 -3.75 -15.56
CA ASP A 108 -12.98 -5.20 -15.41
C ASP A 108 -11.73 -5.50 -14.54
N ILE A 109 -10.66 -4.74 -14.72
CA ILE A 109 -9.43 -4.88 -13.92
C ILE A 109 -9.67 -4.49 -12.45
N ARG A 110 -10.46 -3.46 -12.20
CA ARG A 110 -10.81 -3.03 -10.84
C ARG A 110 -11.67 -4.07 -10.12
N ALA A 111 -12.70 -4.57 -10.78
CA ALA A 111 -13.57 -5.62 -10.24
C ALA A 111 -12.74 -6.88 -9.95
N TRP A 112 -11.81 -7.23 -10.84
CA TRP A 112 -10.90 -8.35 -10.61
C TRP A 112 -9.98 -8.11 -9.40
N ILE A 113 -9.32 -6.95 -9.30
CA ILE A 113 -8.47 -6.64 -8.13
C ILE A 113 -9.28 -6.70 -6.84
N ALA A 114 -10.53 -6.22 -6.86
CA ALA A 114 -11.44 -6.29 -5.72
C ALA A 114 -11.77 -7.72 -5.29
N SER A 115 -11.89 -8.64 -6.25
CA SER A 115 -12.19 -10.05 -5.98
C SER A 115 -11.01 -10.86 -5.42
N LEU A 116 -9.78 -10.34 -5.53
CA LEU A 116 -8.60 -11.02 -5.01
C LEU A 116 -8.64 -11.13 -3.47
N PRO A 117 -8.16 -12.24 -2.90
CA PRO A 117 -7.85 -12.30 -1.48
C PRO A 117 -6.98 -11.12 -1.06
N GLU A 118 -7.22 -10.56 0.12
CA GLU A 118 -6.56 -9.33 0.60
C GLU A 118 -5.03 -9.36 0.45
N ARG A 119 -4.39 -10.48 0.80
CA ARG A 119 -2.94 -10.62 0.69
C ARG A 119 -2.44 -10.53 -0.75
N GLN A 120 -3.17 -11.11 -1.71
CA GLN A 120 -2.85 -11.04 -3.13
C GLN A 120 -3.05 -9.61 -3.63
N ARG A 121 -4.15 -8.98 -3.25
CA ARG A 121 -4.48 -7.60 -3.59
C ARG A 121 -3.41 -6.64 -3.09
N LEU A 122 -2.99 -6.74 -1.82
CA LEU A 122 -1.92 -5.92 -1.25
C LEU A 122 -0.58 -6.15 -1.97
N ALA A 123 -0.21 -7.39 -2.25
CA ALA A 123 1.03 -7.68 -2.99
C ALA A 123 1.02 -7.05 -4.39
N VAL A 124 -0.11 -7.11 -5.10
CA VAL A 124 -0.29 -6.47 -6.42
C VAL A 124 -0.17 -4.95 -6.29
N PHE A 125 -0.83 -4.31 -5.33
CA PHE A 125 -0.73 -2.87 -5.12
C PHE A 125 0.69 -2.43 -4.78
N LEU A 126 1.36 -3.11 -3.86
CA LEU A 126 2.73 -2.78 -3.46
C LEU A 126 3.72 -2.96 -4.62
N ARG A 127 3.50 -3.97 -5.48
CA ARG A 127 4.36 -4.21 -6.64
C ARG A 127 4.17 -3.19 -7.76
N TYR A 128 2.91 -2.89 -8.13
CA TYR A 128 2.60 -2.15 -9.35
C TYR A 128 2.24 -0.69 -9.14
N TYR A 129 1.78 -0.31 -7.94
CA TYR A 129 1.48 1.09 -7.62
C TYR A 129 2.55 1.74 -6.75
N ALA A 130 3.13 1.01 -5.81
CA ALA A 130 4.21 1.50 -4.96
C ALA A 130 5.60 1.20 -5.52
N ASP A 131 5.69 0.44 -6.60
CA ASP A 131 6.94 0.02 -7.29
C ASP A 131 7.97 -0.62 -6.34
N LEU A 132 7.51 -1.33 -5.31
CA LEU A 132 8.37 -1.99 -4.36
C LEU A 132 8.94 -3.29 -4.96
N ASP A 133 10.20 -3.59 -4.64
CA ASP A 133 10.80 -4.88 -4.95
C ASP A 133 10.26 -5.99 -4.02
N TYR A 134 10.55 -7.25 -4.34
CA TYR A 134 10.06 -8.40 -3.59
C TYR A 134 10.54 -8.43 -2.14
N ARG A 135 11.75 -7.93 -1.86
CA ARG A 135 12.29 -7.85 -0.50
C ARG A 135 11.56 -6.80 0.34
N ALA A 136 11.30 -5.64 -0.26
CA ALA A 136 10.52 -4.58 0.37
C ALA A 136 9.09 -5.04 0.64
N ILE A 137 8.42 -5.69 -0.33
CA ILE A 137 7.07 -6.25 -0.15
C ILE A 137 7.07 -7.32 0.97
N ALA A 138 8.05 -8.21 0.99
CA ALA A 138 8.20 -9.22 2.04
C ALA A 138 8.29 -8.58 3.43
N SER A 139 9.11 -7.52 3.56
CA SER A 139 9.22 -6.75 4.80
C SER A 139 7.91 -6.04 5.18
N VAL A 140 7.19 -5.46 4.21
CA VAL A 140 5.91 -4.78 4.45
C VAL A 140 4.85 -5.75 4.94
N LEU A 141 4.73 -6.93 4.31
CA LEU A 141 3.69 -7.92 4.58
C LEU A 141 4.08 -8.93 5.67
N ASP A 142 5.30 -8.82 6.22
CA ASP A 142 5.87 -9.72 7.23
C ASP A 142 5.84 -11.20 6.78
N VAL A 143 6.43 -11.44 5.60
CA VAL A 143 6.50 -12.76 4.97
C VAL A 143 7.87 -13.00 4.33
N GLU A 144 8.16 -14.24 3.96
CA GLU A 144 9.34 -14.59 3.18
C GLU A 144 9.24 -14.10 1.72
N VAL A 145 10.36 -13.78 1.09
CA VAL A 145 10.43 -13.34 -0.31
C VAL A 145 9.81 -14.38 -1.27
N GLY A 146 10.02 -15.67 -0.99
CA GLY A 146 9.39 -16.75 -1.75
C GLY A 146 7.86 -16.73 -1.69
N THR A 147 7.31 -16.34 -0.54
CA THR A 147 5.85 -16.17 -0.35
C THR A 147 5.31 -15.02 -1.20
N VAL A 148 6.06 -13.91 -1.33
CA VAL A 148 5.67 -12.78 -2.21
C VAL A 148 5.58 -13.26 -3.66
N SER A 149 6.60 -14.00 -4.13
CA SER A 149 6.62 -14.55 -5.49
C SER A 149 5.42 -15.47 -5.74
N ALA A 150 5.15 -16.40 -4.83
CA ALA A 150 4.00 -17.30 -4.94
C ALA A 150 2.65 -16.54 -4.92
N THR A 151 2.53 -15.52 -4.05
CA THR A 151 1.34 -14.68 -3.93
C THR A 151 1.06 -13.90 -5.22
N LEU A 152 2.07 -13.27 -5.81
CA LEU A 152 1.95 -12.56 -7.08
C LEU A 152 1.64 -13.52 -8.24
N SER A 153 2.27 -14.68 -8.28
CA SER A 153 1.99 -15.72 -9.29
C SER A 153 0.55 -16.20 -9.22
N ALA A 154 0.01 -16.41 -8.01
CA ALA A 154 -1.38 -16.80 -7.81
C ALA A 154 -2.35 -15.68 -8.27
N ALA A 155 -2.04 -14.41 -7.97
CA ALA A 155 -2.82 -13.27 -8.42
C ALA A 155 -2.83 -13.16 -9.96
N HIS A 156 -1.69 -13.34 -10.61
CA HIS A 156 -1.59 -13.33 -12.09
C HIS A 156 -2.35 -14.49 -12.72
N SER A 157 -2.33 -15.68 -12.12
CA SER A 157 -3.09 -16.82 -12.61
C SER A 157 -4.59 -16.59 -12.52
N ALA A 158 -5.06 -15.99 -11.42
CA ALA A 158 -6.46 -15.61 -11.24
C ALA A 158 -6.89 -14.59 -12.32
N LEU A 159 -6.07 -13.57 -12.61
CA LEU A 159 -6.33 -12.61 -13.69
C LEU A 159 -6.45 -13.28 -15.04
N ARG A 160 -5.51 -14.16 -15.39
CA ARG A 160 -5.53 -14.87 -16.65
C ARG A 160 -6.81 -15.69 -16.84
N SER A 161 -7.22 -16.45 -15.81
CA SER A 161 -8.46 -17.25 -15.86
C SER A 161 -9.70 -16.37 -16.05
N THR A 162 -9.73 -15.17 -15.46
CA THR A 162 -10.84 -14.24 -15.64
C THR A 162 -10.89 -13.69 -17.06
N LEU A 163 -9.75 -13.30 -17.63
CA LEU A 163 -9.66 -12.78 -19.01
C LEU A 163 -10.02 -13.84 -20.05
N GLU A 164 -9.61 -15.10 -19.84
CA GLU A 164 -9.96 -16.22 -20.72
C GLU A 164 -11.46 -16.56 -20.65
N GLY A 165 -12.09 -16.39 -19.47
CA GLY A 165 -13.53 -16.59 -19.29
C GLY A 165 -14.41 -15.51 -19.91
N VAL A 166 -13.90 -14.29 -20.07
CA VAL A 166 -14.61 -13.17 -20.73
C VAL A 166 -14.51 -13.26 -22.27
N ALA A 167 -13.50 -13.96 -22.78
CA ALA A 167 -13.27 -14.11 -24.23
C ALA A 167 -14.10 -15.25 -24.89
N GLN A 168 -14.95 -15.96 -24.14
CA GLN A 168 -15.90 -17.00 -24.62
C GLN A 168 -17.32 -16.48 -24.58
#